data_ec4cd2b1b5ec85bae5121f5be4ea0f7a
#
_entry.id   ec4cd2b1b5ec85bae5121f5be4ea0f7a
#
_cell.length_a   1.000
_cell.length_b   1.000
_cell.length_c   1.000
_cell.angle_alpha   90.00
_cell.angle_beta   90.00
_cell.angle_gamma   90.00
#
_symmetry.space_group_name_H-M   'P 1'
#
loop_
_entity.id
_entity.type
_entity.pdbx_description
1 polymer ?
#
loop_
_entity_poly.entity_id
_entity_poly.type
_entity_poly.pdbx_seq_one_letter_code
_entity_poly.pdbx_strand_id
1 'polypeptide(L)'
;MSSAASDVYKRQLLENGAREVHYTPVFMKKNRPAYELVVLCKKDKISRMEEILFTETTTIGIRRSELERTILKRRAEKIRTFIGEAQVKICTLPNGKERCYPEYDSASALAGKAGISFREAYDTIVNCWKTER
;
A
#
# COMPACT_ATOMS: atom_id res chain seq x y z
N MET A 1 20.80 -8.53 -8.00
CA MET A 1 19.60 -8.14 -8.76
C MET A 1 19.62 -6.63 -8.94
N SER A 2 19.50 -6.15 -10.19
CA SER A 2 19.44 -4.70 -10.42
C SER A 2 18.07 -4.15 -9.97
N SER A 3 18.01 -2.90 -9.57
CA SER A 3 16.75 -2.24 -9.20
C SER A 3 15.71 -2.29 -10.33
N ALA A 4 16.16 -2.13 -11.58
CA ALA A 4 15.30 -2.19 -12.76
C ALA A 4 14.65 -3.57 -12.94
N ALA A 5 15.42 -4.65 -12.75
CA ALA A 5 14.88 -6.01 -12.86
C ALA A 5 13.85 -6.31 -11.76
N SER A 6 14.11 -5.86 -10.52
CA SER A 6 13.18 -6.06 -9.41
C SER A 6 11.88 -5.27 -9.60
N ASP A 7 11.94 -4.10 -10.19
CA ASP A 7 10.74 -3.30 -10.47
C ASP A 7 9.85 -3.95 -11.53
N VAL A 8 10.45 -4.66 -12.50
CA VAL A 8 9.68 -5.34 -13.55
C VAL A 8 8.78 -6.42 -12.97
N TYR A 9 9.29 -7.34 -12.16
CA TYR A 9 8.42 -8.39 -11.63
C TYR A 9 7.60 -7.96 -10.42
N LYS A 10 7.99 -6.95 -9.69
CA LYS A 10 7.09 -6.32 -8.70
C LYS A 10 5.84 -5.80 -9.38
N ARG A 11 6.00 -5.08 -10.47
CA ARG A 11 4.88 -4.58 -11.27
C ARG A 11 4.03 -5.72 -11.79
N GLN A 12 4.66 -6.74 -12.39
CA GLN A 12 3.97 -7.89 -12.94
C GLN A 12 3.15 -8.63 -11.88
N LEU A 13 3.70 -8.84 -10.68
CA LEU A 13 2.99 -9.46 -9.57
C LEU A 13 1.78 -8.61 -9.13
N LEU A 14 1.97 -7.31 -8.99
CA LEU A 14 0.89 -6.39 -8.60
C LEU A 14 -0.22 -6.35 -9.65
N GLU A 15 0.11 -6.28 -10.93
CA GLU A 15 -0.86 -6.30 -12.03
C GLU A 15 -1.66 -7.61 -12.09
N ASN A 16 -1.08 -8.71 -11.63
CA ASN A 16 -1.73 -10.03 -11.61
C ASN A 16 -2.43 -10.36 -10.28
N GLY A 17 -2.54 -9.41 -9.38
CA GLY A 17 -3.38 -9.55 -8.20
C GLY A 17 -2.67 -9.65 -6.86
N ALA A 18 -1.36 -9.45 -6.80
CA ALA A 18 -0.68 -9.32 -5.53
C ALA A 18 -1.19 -8.08 -4.77
N ARG A 19 -1.38 -8.21 -3.48
CA ARG A 19 -1.75 -7.08 -2.61
C ARG A 19 -0.53 -6.24 -2.25
N GLU A 20 0.59 -6.90 -2.03
CA GLU A 20 1.84 -6.27 -1.66
C GLU A 20 3.00 -7.13 -2.16
N VAL A 21 4.05 -6.48 -2.61
CA VAL A 21 5.30 -7.11 -3.00
C VAL A 21 6.43 -6.28 -2.43
N HIS A 22 7.26 -6.89 -1.61
CA HIS A 22 8.47 -6.23 -1.11
C HIS A 22 9.61 -7.22 -0.98
N TYR A 23 10.82 -6.72 -0.87
CA TYR A 23 11.99 -7.56 -0.62
C TYR A 23 12.88 -6.94 0.45
N THR A 24 13.57 -7.82 1.16
CA THR A 24 14.47 -7.46 2.25
C THR A 24 15.86 -8.03 1.96
N PRO A 25 16.92 -7.23 2.08
CA PRO A 25 18.28 -7.77 2.00
C PRO A 25 18.54 -8.75 3.14
N VAL A 26 19.13 -9.90 2.82
CA VAL A 26 19.47 -10.92 3.80
C VAL A 26 20.86 -11.49 3.50
N PHE A 27 21.48 -12.09 4.48
CA PHE A 27 22.69 -12.87 4.31
C PHE A 27 22.36 -14.35 4.50
N MET A 28 22.65 -15.13 3.51
CA MET A 28 22.41 -16.57 3.52
C MET A 28 23.66 -17.35 3.96
N LYS A 29 23.66 -18.66 3.79
CA LYS A 29 24.79 -19.53 4.09
C LYS A 29 26.10 -18.98 3.49
N LYS A 30 27.20 -19.09 4.23
CA LYS A 30 28.51 -18.59 3.84
C LYS A 30 28.54 -17.08 3.59
N ASN A 31 27.71 -16.32 4.33
CA ASN A 31 27.65 -14.85 4.25
C ASN A 31 27.33 -14.32 2.86
N ARG A 32 26.62 -15.07 2.03
CA ARG A 32 26.25 -14.61 0.69
C ARG A 32 25.07 -13.65 0.76
N PRO A 33 25.19 -12.44 0.20
CA PRO A 33 24.05 -11.52 0.14
C PRO A 33 22.97 -12.06 -0.78
N ALA A 34 21.72 -11.87 -0.35
CA ALA A 34 20.55 -12.26 -1.12
C ALA A 34 19.38 -11.34 -0.79
N TYR A 35 18.26 -11.55 -1.46
CA TYR A 35 17.02 -10.84 -1.15
C TYR A 35 15.93 -11.85 -0.82
N GLU A 36 15.22 -11.62 0.27
CA GLU A 36 13.97 -12.30 0.55
C GLU A 36 12.85 -11.54 -0.12
N LEU A 37 12.18 -12.17 -1.07
CA LEU A 37 11.03 -11.60 -1.76
C LEU A 37 9.76 -12.10 -1.08
N VAL A 38 8.90 -11.17 -0.66
CA VAL A 38 7.62 -11.46 -0.02
C VAL A 38 6.49 -10.98 -0.92
N VAL A 39 5.55 -11.86 -1.18
CA VAL A 39 4.35 -11.56 -1.96
C VAL A 39 3.12 -11.88 -1.11
N LEU A 40 2.28 -10.88 -0.87
CA LEU A 40 1.00 -11.06 -0.19
C LEU A 40 -0.12 -11.11 -1.23
N CYS A 41 -0.94 -12.14 -1.19
CA CYS A 41 -2.06 -12.27 -2.12
C CYS A 41 -3.22 -13.05 -1.49
N LYS A 42 -4.37 -13.01 -2.15
CA LYS A 42 -5.50 -13.87 -1.80
C LYS A 42 -5.22 -15.31 -2.23
N LYS A 43 -5.90 -16.28 -1.59
CA LYS A 43 -5.77 -17.71 -1.89
C LYS A 43 -5.96 -18.04 -3.36
N ASP A 44 -6.93 -17.43 -4.02
CA ASP A 44 -7.23 -17.67 -5.43
C ASP A 44 -6.16 -17.15 -6.40
N LYS A 45 -5.20 -16.38 -5.89
CA LYS A 45 -4.08 -15.83 -6.69
C LYS A 45 -2.77 -16.58 -6.49
N ILE A 46 -2.69 -17.52 -5.57
CA ILE A 46 -1.44 -18.21 -5.24
C ILE A 46 -0.81 -18.86 -6.48
N SER A 47 -1.58 -19.63 -7.23
CA SER A 47 -1.06 -20.32 -8.41
C SER A 47 -0.46 -19.36 -9.44
N ARG A 48 -1.11 -18.23 -9.65
CA ARG A 48 -0.61 -17.21 -10.59
C ARG A 48 0.64 -16.53 -10.07
N MET A 49 0.71 -16.23 -8.78
CA MET A 49 1.90 -15.64 -8.18
C MET A 49 3.08 -16.58 -8.25
N GLU A 50 2.89 -17.85 -7.93
CA GLU A 50 3.95 -18.86 -8.02
C GLU A 50 4.44 -19.06 -9.45
N GLU A 51 3.54 -19.09 -10.44
CA GLU A 51 3.90 -19.15 -11.85
C GLU A 51 4.83 -18.00 -12.25
N ILE A 52 4.49 -16.79 -11.89
CA ILE A 52 5.30 -15.60 -12.17
C ILE A 52 6.66 -15.73 -11.49
N LEU A 53 6.68 -16.07 -10.20
CA LEU A 53 7.91 -16.17 -9.42
C LEU A 53 8.87 -17.22 -10.00
N PHE A 54 8.38 -18.39 -10.36
CA PHE A 54 9.21 -19.45 -10.94
C PHE A 54 9.66 -19.12 -12.36
N THR A 55 8.87 -18.38 -13.12
CA THR A 55 9.20 -18.02 -14.50
C THR A 55 10.19 -16.86 -14.56
N GLU A 56 10.00 -15.85 -13.72
CA GLU A 56 10.74 -14.58 -13.82
C GLU A 56 11.94 -14.48 -12.87
N THR A 57 12.07 -15.40 -11.92
CA THR A 57 13.20 -15.43 -10.99
C THR A 57 13.95 -16.74 -11.08
N THR A 58 15.10 -16.82 -10.42
CA THR A 58 15.91 -18.04 -10.36
C THR A 58 15.53 -18.93 -9.19
N THR A 59 14.51 -18.58 -8.42
CA THR A 59 14.10 -19.38 -7.25
C THR A 59 13.62 -20.77 -7.66
N ILE A 60 13.97 -21.76 -6.88
CA ILE A 60 13.55 -23.15 -7.08
C ILE A 60 12.56 -23.61 -6.02
N GLY A 61 12.22 -22.73 -5.08
CA GLY A 61 11.30 -23.06 -4.01
C GLY A 61 10.65 -21.83 -3.42
N ILE A 62 9.43 -22.00 -2.95
CA ILE A 62 8.63 -20.94 -2.34
C ILE A 62 8.08 -21.48 -1.02
N ARG A 63 8.22 -20.70 0.05
CA ARG A 63 7.55 -20.99 1.32
C ARG A 63 6.26 -20.22 1.38
N ARG A 64 5.19 -20.91 1.76
CA ARG A 64 3.87 -20.30 1.90
C ARG A 64 3.40 -20.39 3.35
N SER A 65 2.74 -19.35 3.79
CA SER A 65 2.00 -19.37 5.04
C SER A 65 0.72 -18.57 4.89
N GLU A 66 -0.31 -18.95 5.63
CA GLU A 66 -1.56 -18.21 5.68
C GLU A 66 -1.48 -17.21 6.82
N LEU A 67 -1.82 -15.95 6.53
CA LEU A 67 -1.76 -14.86 7.51
C LEU A 67 -3.18 -14.36 7.80
N GLU A 68 -3.44 -14.13 9.07
CA GLU A 68 -4.64 -13.43 9.51
C GLU A 68 -4.36 -11.94 9.58
N ARG A 69 -5.37 -11.14 9.31
CA ARG A 69 -5.27 -9.68 9.35
C ARG A 69 -6.48 -9.09 10.04
N THR A 70 -6.22 -8.24 11.02
CA THR A 70 -7.25 -7.41 11.64
C THR A 70 -7.18 -6.02 11.04
N ILE A 71 -8.30 -5.52 10.55
CA ILE A 71 -8.40 -4.16 10.01
C ILE A 71 -9.53 -3.43 10.72
N LEU A 72 -9.36 -2.13 10.89
CA LEU A 72 -10.40 -1.27 11.45
C LEU A 72 -11.58 -1.17 10.46
N LYS A 73 -12.78 -1.02 10.99
CA LYS A 73 -13.93 -0.62 10.17
C LYS A 73 -13.62 0.70 9.50
N ARG A 74 -13.91 0.79 8.23
CA ARG A 74 -13.63 1.99 7.44
C ARG A 74 -14.73 2.24 6.42
N ARG A 75 -14.90 3.51 6.10
CA ARG A 75 -15.77 3.94 5.02
C ARG A 75 -15.09 5.03 4.21
N ALA A 76 -15.46 5.16 2.95
CA ALA A 76 -15.00 6.24 2.09
C ALA A 76 -15.98 7.42 2.20
N GLU A 77 -15.44 8.62 2.30
CA GLU A 77 -16.23 9.86 2.28
C GLU A 77 -15.56 10.90 1.40
N LYS A 78 -16.34 11.90 0.99
CA LYS A 78 -15.83 13.11 0.34
C LYS A 78 -15.96 14.27 1.30
N ILE A 79 -14.87 15.02 1.46
CA ILE A 79 -14.85 16.21 2.32
C ILE A 79 -14.65 17.42 1.43
N ARG A 80 -15.54 18.41 1.56
CA ARG A 80 -15.41 19.67 0.87
C ARG A 80 -14.61 20.65 1.75
N THR A 81 -13.53 21.17 1.21
CA THR A 81 -12.68 22.16 1.86
C THR A 81 -12.62 23.44 1.03
N PHE A 82 -12.06 24.51 1.59
CA PHE A 82 -11.87 25.75 0.83
C PHE A 82 -10.84 25.63 -0.30
N ILE A 83 -10.01 24.57 -0.28
CA ILE A 83 -9.05 24.29 -1.36
C ILE A 83 -9.58 23.26 -2.37
N GLY A 84 -10.78 22.71 -2.15
CA GLY A 84 -11.42 21.76 -3.03
C GLY A 84 -11.96 20.54 -2.32
N GLU A 85 -12.51 19.61 -3.08
CA GLU A 85 -13.08 18.35 -2.58
C GLU A 85 -12.00 17.28 -2.50
N ALA A 86 -11.97 16.54 -1.39
CA ALA A 86 -11.01 15.48 -1.14
C ALA A 86 -11.69 14.15 -0.82
N GLN A 87 -11.11 13.05 -1.30
CA GLN A 87 -11.48 11.70 -0.91
C GLN A 87 -10.77 11.34 0.37
N VAL A 88 -11.51 10.80 1.34
CA VAL A 88 -10.95 10.39 2.62
C VAL A 88 -11.44 9.00 3.01
N LYS A 89 -10.69 8.34 3.86
CA LYS A 89 -11.10 7.13 4.57
C LYS A 89 -11.32 7.48 6.04
N ILE A 90 -12.48 7.11 6.54
CA ILE A 90 -12.80 7.26 7.96
C ILE A 90 -12.70 5.90 8.61
N CYS A 91 -11.81 5.77 9.58
CA CYS A 91 -11.62 4.53 10.32
C CYS A 91 -12.19 4.65 11.72
N THR A 92 -12.86 3.60 12.18
CA THR A 92 -13.41 3.52 13.54
C THR A 92 -12.44 2.75 14.43
N LEU A 93 -11.97 3.39 15.49
CA LEU A 93 -11.09 2.79 16.47
C LEU A 93 -11.86 1.83 17.39
N PRO A 94 -11.19 0.91 18.12
CA PRO A 94 -11.87 0.01 19.05
C PRO A 94 -12.70 0.70 20.12
N ASN A 95 -12.34 1.93 20.51
CA ASN A 95 -13.08 2.73 21.48
C ASN A 95 -14.28 3.50 20.87
N GLY A 96 -14.56 3.30 19.59
CA GLY A 96 -15.66 3.97 18.88
C GLY A 96 -15.31 5.33 18.31
N LYS A 97 -14.16 5.90 18.64
CA LYS A 97 -13.70 7.15 18.04
C LYS A 97 -13.31 6.95 16.58
N GLU A 98 -13.42 8.01 15.79
CA GLU A 98 -13.11 7.98 14.38
C GLU A 98 -11.86 8.80 14.06
N ARG A 99 -11.17 8.39 13.00
CA ARG A 99 -10.02 9.10 12.42
C ARG A 99 -10.23 9.27 10.93
N CYS A 100 -9.83 10.43 10.44
CA CYS A 100 -9.86 10.75 9.02
C CYS A 100 -8.47 10.58 8.42
N TYR A 101 -8.41 9.83 7.32
CA TYR A 101 -7.19 9.61 6.54
C TYR A 101 -7.44 10.09 5.11
N PRO A 102 -7.00 11.30 4.75
CA PRO A 102 -7.05 11.74 3.35
C PRO A 102 -6.33 10.77 2.43
N GLU A 103 -6.90 10.48 1.28
CA GLU A 103 -6.22 9.69 0.27
C GLU A 103 -5.06 10.49 -0.32
N TYR A 104 -3.93 9.81 -0.52
CA TYR A 104 -2.70 10.45 -0.99
C TYR A 104 -2.91 11.23 -2.29
N ASP A 105 -3.49 10.59 -3.29
CA ASP A 105 -3.69 11.21 -4.60
C ASP A 105 -4.61 12.44 -4.51
N SER A 106 -5.62 12.38 -3.67
CA SER A 106 -6.55 13.47 -3.45
C SER A 106 -5.87 14.67 -2.78
N ALA A 107 -5.14 14.43 -1.70
CA ALA A 107 -4.38 15.47 -0.99
C ALA A 107 -3.29 16.07 -1.88
N SER A 108 -2.59 15.24 -2.65
CA SER A 108 -1.55 15.67 -3.59
C SER A 108 -2.11 16.56 -4.69
N ALA A 109 -3.26 16.18 -5.26
CA ALA A 109 -3.92 16.97 -6.29
C ALA A 109 -4.36 18.34 -5.77
N LEU A 110 -4.93 18.41 -4.57
CA LEU A 110 -5.33 19.67 -3.95
C LEU A 110 -4.13 20.56 -3.61
N ALA A 111 -3.05 19.96 -3.12
CA ALA A 111 -1.81 20.67 -2.84
C ALA A 111 -1.26 21.36 -4.10
N GLY A 112 -1.24 20.62 -5.21
CA GLY A 112 -0.79 21.16 -6.50
C GLY A 112 -1.66 22.31 -7.01
N LYS A 113 -2.97 22.18 -6.93
CA LYS A 113 -3.92 23.22 -7.36
C LYS A 113 -3.84 24.48 -6.50
N ALA A 114 -3.70 24.31 -5.18
CA ALA A 114 -3.68 25.44 -4.24
C ALA A 114 -2.30 26.09 -4.10
N GLY A 115 -1.25 25.47 -4.66
CA GLY A 115 0.12 25.96 -4.52
C GLY A 115 0.65 25.86 -3.10
N ILE A 116 0.22 24.87 -2.33
CA ILE A 116 0.63 24.62 -0.95
C ILE A 116 1.34 23.27 -0.84
N SER A 117 1.98 23.01 0.29
CA SER A 117 2.61 21.73 0.52
C SER A 117 1.58 20.62 0.69
N PHE A 118 2.02 19.38 0.41
CA PHE A 118 1.19 18.19 0.69
C PHE A 118 0.73 18.16 2.15
N ARG A 119 1.63 18.48 3.07
CA ARG A 119 1.32 18.48 4.51
C ARG A 119 0.23 19.50 4.86
N GLU A 120 0.31 20.69 4.30
CA GLU A 120 -0.73 21.70 4.51
C GLU A 120 -2.07 21.26 3.95
N ALA A 121 -2.10 20.68 2.75
CA ALA A 121 -3.33 20.16 2.16
C ALA A 121 -3.92 19.01 3.01
N TYR A 122 -3.07 18.08 3.44
CA TYR A 122 -3.48 16.97 4.30
C TYR A 122 -4.10 17.48 5.61
N ASP A 123 -3.42 18.38 6.29
CA ASP A 123 -3.91 18.94 7.56
C ASP A 123 -5.19 19.76 7.38
N THR A 124 -5.32 20.49 6.28
CA THR A 124 -6.55 21.22 5.93
C THR A 124 -7.75 20.27 5.82
N ILE A 125 -7.57 19.15 5.13
CA ILE A 125 -8.63 18.16 4.97
C ILE A 125 -9.04 17.56 6.32
N VAL A 126 -8.06 17.14 7.12
CA VAL A 126 -8.31 16.54 8.44
C VAL A 126 -9.00 17.54 9.37
N ASN A 127 -8.55 18.78 9.40
CA ASN A 127 -9.14 19.83 10.25
C ASN A 127 -10.56 20.17 9.81
N CYS A 128 -10.82 20.21 8.52
CA CYS A 128 -12.15 20.43 7.99
C CYS A 128 -13.12 19.32 8.42
N TRP A 129 -12.68 18.07 8.34
CA TRP A 129 -13.47 16.93 8.83
C TRP A 129 -13.76 17.02 10.33
N LYS A 130 -12.78 17.42 11.14
CA LYS A 130 -12.94 17.57 12.59
C LYS A 130 -13.96 18.66 12.95
N THR A 131 -13.96 19.77 12.23
CA THR A 131 -14.84 20.91 12.55
C THR A 131 -16.29 20.69 12.11
N GLU A 132 -16.55 19.80 11.16
CA GLU A 132 -17.90 19.45 10.70
C GLU A 132 -18.61 18.44 11.61
N ARG A 133 -18.00 18.07 12.73
CA ARG A 133 -18.53 17.03 13.65
C ARG A 133 -19.04 17.59 14.95
#